data_35057f20bc62adb32f1f706c1cf62440
#
_entry.id   35057f20bc62adb32f1f706c1cf62440
#
_cell.length_a   1.000
_cell.length_b   1.000
_cell.length_c   1.000
_cell.angle_alpha   90.00
_cell.angle_beta   90.00
_cell.angle_gamma   90.00
#
_symmetry.space_group_name_H-M   'P 1'
#
loop_
_entity.id
_entity.type
_entity.pdbx_description
1 polymer ?
#
loop_
_entity_poly.entity_id
_entity_poly.type
_entity_poly.pdbx_seq_one_letter_code
_entity_poly.pdbx_strand_id
1 'polypeptide(L)'
;FFAAADAMIAYAEANNIKVIGHVLLWHEQTPDWVFLDDKGQTASKELVLSRLKNHINAVMGRYKGRIHGWDAVNEALNEDGTLRQSKWYKALGEDYIATVFELAHQADPKAQLYYNDFNLFKPEKRAGVLKLVAALKAKNAPIYGIGEQGHYSLDYPKLQDVEDSIVAFKNTGLKVVITELDISALPFPDPENIGADISLNMKLKQEFNPYADGLPKAVSDQLTQKYLQLFELFLRHSDAVERVTLWGVNDNQTWRNNWPMKG
;
A
#
# COMPACT_ATOMS: atom_id res chain seq x y z
N PHE A 1 21.75 -8.35 7.98
CA PHE A 1 20.37 -8.22 7.50
C PHE A 1 20.01 -6.77 7.22
N PHE A 2 20.31 -5.81 8.11
CA PHE A 2 19.90 -4.41 8.00
C PHE A 2 20.86 -3.48 7.24
N ALA A 3 22.02 -3.94 6.78
CA ALA A 3 23.09 -3.09 6.26
C ALA A 3 22.66 -2.17 5.10
N ALA A 4 21.86 -2.68 4.16
CA ALA A 4 21.36 -1.89 3.03
C ALA A 4 20.37 -0.81 3.50
N ALA A 5 19.44 -1.15 4.40
CA ALA A 5 18.50 -0.21 4.97
C ALA A 5 19.19 0.86 5.82
N ASP A 6 20.21 0.46 6.61
CA ASP A 6 21.03 1.40 7.40
C ASP A 6 21.71 2.44 6.50
N ALA A 7 22.30 1.99 5.38
CA ALA A 7 22.98 2.87 4.42
C ALA A 7 21.99 3.83 3.74
N MET A 8 20.81 3.33 3.35
CA MET A 8 19.75 4.14 2.74
C MET A 8 19.23 5.21 3.70
N ILE A 9 18.98 4.85 4.97
CA ILE A 9 18.51 5.80 5.96
C ILE A 9 19.57 6.84 6.29
N ALA A 10 20.85 6.44 6.42
CA ALA A 10 21.94 7.39 6.63
C ALA A 10 22.09 8.37 5.45
N TYR A 11 21.93 7.90 4.21
CA TYR A 11 21.91 8.76 3.04
C TYR A 11 20.72 9.73 3.05
N ALA A 12 19.53 9.25 3.39
CA ALA A 12 18.34 10.08 3.48
C ALA A 12 18.49 11.20 4.53
N GLU A 13 19.01 10.86 5.71
CA GLU A 13 19.29 11.83 6.80
C GLU A 13 20.31 12.90 6.34
N ALA A 14 21.39 12.49 5.69
CA ALA A 14 22.42 13.40 5.19
C ALA A 14 21.88 14.37 4.12
N ASN A 15 20.79 14.02 3.44
CA ASN A 15 20.18 14.81 2.36
C ASN A 15 18.82 15.41 2.74
N ASN A 16 18.41 15.38 4.02
CA ASN A 16 17.10 15.86 4.49
C ASN A 16 15.90 15.21 3.78
N ILE A 17 16.00 13.92 3.44
CA ILE A 17 14.96 13.15 2.79
C ILE A 17 14.17 12.41 3.89
N LYS A 18 12.84 12.57 3.88
CA LYS A 18 11.96 11.80 4.76
C LYS A 18 11.80 10.37 4.21
N VAL A 19 11.97 9.39 5.09
CA VAL A 19 11.80 7.97 4.74
C VAL A 19 10.47 7.48 5.27
N ILE A 20 9.76 6.72 4.45
CA ILE A 20 8.57 5.96 4.84
C ILE A 20 8.92 4.47 4.78
N GLY A 21 8.64 3.78 5.86
CA GLY A 21 8.84 2.33 5.95
C GLY A 21 7.66 1.57 5.34
N HIS A 22 7.95 0.63 4.49
CA HIS A 22 6.99 -0.28 3.87
C HIS A 22 7.49 -1.71 4.08
N VAL A 23 6.81 -2.55 4.72
CA VAL A 23 5.55 -2.54 5.45
C VAL A 23 5.73 -3.33 6.76
N LEU A 24 4.99 -3.02 7.82
CA LEU A 24 5.09 -3.78 9.07
C LEU A 24 4.30 -5.09 9.02
N LEU A 25 3.11 -5.08 8.41
CA LEU A 25 2.28 -6.27 8.21
C LEU A 25 1.61 -6.28 6.84
N TRP A 26 1.84 -7.36 6.09
CA TRP A 26 1.20 -7.66 4.82
C TRP A 26 0.85 -9.14 4.75
N HIS A 27 -0.22 -9.49 4.04
CA HIS A 27 -0.64 -10.89 3.88
C HIS A 27 0.23 -11.66 2.89
N GLU A 28 0.84 -10.97 1.94
CA GLU A 28 1.84 -11.49 1.02
C GLU A 28 3.25 -11.42 1.64
N GLN A 29 4.18 -12.18 1.11
CA GLN A 29 5.60 -12.20 1.49
C GLN A 29 5.88 -12.44 2.99
N THR A 30 4.86 -12.79 3.78
CA THR A 30 5.05 -13.25 5.16
C THR A 30 5.41 -14.74 5.15
N PRO A 31 6.58 -15.14 5.67
CA PRO A 31 7.01 -16.54 5.66
C PRO A 31 6.06 -17.44 6.47
N ASP A 32 5.81 -18.64 5.97
CA ASP A 32 4.89 -19.61 6.61
C ASP A 32 5.23 -19.95 8.05
N TRP A 33 6.52 -19.99 8.40
CA TRP A 33 6.95 -20.28 9.76
C TRP A 33 6.39 -19.32 10.81
N VAL A 34 5.95 -18.11 10.41
CA VAL A 34 5.30 -17.14 11.33
C VAL A 34 4.02 -17.73 11.92
N PHE A 35 3.34 -18.60 11.18
CA PHE A 35 2.05 -19.20 11.52
C PHE A 35 2.16 -20.68 11.93
N LEU A 36 3.38 -21.22 12.06
CA LEU A 36 3.63 -22.61 12.44
C LEU A 36 4.39 -22.66 13.77
N ASP A 37 4.10 -23.67 14.58
CA ASP A 37 4.90 -23.98 15.78
C ASP A 37 6.18 -24.77 15.44
N ASP A 38 6.93 -25.16 16.47
CA ASP A 38 8.20 -25.88 16.32
C ASP A 38 8.01 -27.31 15.75
N LYS A 39 6.78 -27.80 15.73
CA LYS A 39 6.41 -29.10 15.15
C LYS A 39 5.82 -28.97 13.75
N GLY A 40 5.78 -27.76 13.19
CA GLY A 40 5.16 -27.47 11.89
C GLY A 40 3.63 -27.48 11.92
N GLN A 41 3.00 -27.43 13.10
CA GLN A 41 1.56 -27.33 13.28
C GLN A 41 1.15 -25.84 13.36
N THR A 42 -0.15 -25.57 13.24
CA THR A 42 -0.67 -24.20 13.38
C THR A 42 -0.26 -23.61 14.74
N ALA A 43 0.44 -22.48 14.71
CA ALA A 43 0.86 -21.75 15.90
C ALA A 43 -0.31 -21.20 16.69
N SER A 44 -0.17 -21.11 18.01
CA SER A 44 -1.17 -20.45 18.85
C SER A 44 -1.21 -18.94 18.56
N LYS A 45 -2.32 -18.32 18.90
CA LYS A 45 -2.52 -16.86 18.81
C LYS A 45 -1.41 -16.09 19.53
N GLU A 46 -1.04 -16.55 20.72
CA GLU A 46 -0.02 -15.94 21.58
C GLU A 46 1.35 -15.99 20.91
N LEU A 47 1.69 -17.12 20.27
CA LEU A 47 2.97 -17.28 19.54
C LEU A 47 3.03 -16.35 18.32
N VAL A 48 1.96 -16.29 17.52
CA VAL A 48 1.89 -15.39 16.37
C VAL A 48 1.97 -13.93 16.80
N LEU A 49 1.24 -13.55 17.87
CA LEU A 49 1.28 -12.20 18.42
C LEU A 49 2.68 -11.83 18.95
N SER A 50 3.35 -12.75 19.63
CA SER A 50 4.71 -12.56 20.11
C SER A 50 5.70 -12.32 18.95
N ARG A 51 5.59 -13.10 17.88
CA ARG A 51 6.42 -12.94 16.67
C ARG A 51 6.17 -11.60 15.99
N LEU A 52 4.92 -11.20 15.85
CA LEU A 52 4.53 -9.89 15.31
C LEU A 52 5.13 -8.75 16.14
N LYS A 53 4.97 -8.80 17.45
CA LYS A 53 5.54 -7.81 18.38
C LYS A 53 7.06 -7.73 18.28
N ASN A 54 7.73 -8.88 18.22
CA ASN A 54 9.18 -8.93 18.07
C ASN A 54 9.63 -8.35 16.72
N HIS A 55 8.91 -8.63 15.64
CA HIS A 55 9.17 -8.05 14.31
C HIS A 55 9.05 -6.53 14.33
N ILE A 56 7.93 -5.99 14.81
CA ILE A 56 7.69 -4.54 14.88
C ILE A 56 8.76 -3.87 15.76
N ASN A 57 9.05 -4.42 16.93
CA ASN A 57 10.06 -3.88 17.82
C ASN A 57 11.48 -3.93 17.21
N ALA A 58 11.82 -4.99 16.49
CA ALA A 58 13.13 -5.10 15.86
C ALA A 58 13.29 -4.10 14.71
N VAL A 59 12.26 -3.94 13.86
CA VAL A 59 12.33 -3.08 12.69
C VAL A 59 12.15 -1.60 13.08
N MET A 60 11.06 -1.26 13.76
CA MET A 60 10.80 0.12 14.15
C MET A 60 11.75 0.60 15.25
N GLY A 61 12.08 -0.27 16.22
CA GLY A 61 13.00 0.08 17.30
C GLY A 61 14.39 0.45 16.79
N ARG A 62 14.88 -0.25 15.74
CA ARG A 62 16.17 0.08 15.09
C ARG A 62 16.17 1.48 14.50
N TYR A 63 15.05 1.91 13.94
CA TYR A 63 14.95 3.18 13.19
C TYR A 63 14.08 4.23 13.91
N LYS A 64 13.87 4.05 15.21
CA LYS A 64 13.06 4.94 16.02
C LYS A 64 13.48 6.40 15.87
N GLY A 65 12.53 7.25 15.49
CA GLY A 65 12.74 8.67 15.26
C GLY A 65 13.50 9.03 13.98
N ARG A 66 13.90 8.04 13.17
CA ARG A 66 14.64 8.20 11.91
C ARG A 66 13.77 7.95 10.66
N ILE A 67 12.74 7.14 10.80
CA ILE A 67 11.72 6.91 9.77
C ILE A 67 10.50 7.76 10.11
N HIS A 68 10.04 8.55 9.14
CA HIS A 68 8.99 9.54 9.32
C HIS A 68 7.60 8.91 9.54
N GLY A 69 7.33 7.83 8.83
CA GLY A 69 6.07 7.10 8.95
C GLY A 69 6.18 5.68 8.40
N TRP A 70 5.16 4.87 8.62
CA TRP A 70 5.11 3.47 8.21
C TRP A 70 3.76 3.11 7.62
N ASP A 71 3.77 2.37 6.55
CA ASP A 71 2.61 1.59 6.15
C ASP A 71 2.47 0.45 7.17
N ALA A 72 1.63 0.68 8.19
CA ALA A 72 1.52 -0.25 9.31
C ALA A 72 0.85 -1.55 8.88
N VAL A 73 -0.22 -1.45 8.08
CA VAL A 73 -0.94 -2.58 7.50
C VAL A 73 -1.20 -2.32 6.02
N ASN A 74 -0.86 -3.32 5.21
CA ASN A 74 -1.05 -3.30 3.76
C ASN A 74 -2.11 -4.31 3.32
N GLU A 75 -3.06 -3.86 2.48
CA GLU A 75 -3.99 -4.70 1.70
C GLU A 75 -4.83 -5.68 2.54
N ALA A 76 -5.42 -5.19 3.61
CA ALA A 76 -6.25 -6.03 4.48
C ALA A 76 -7.68 -6.23 3.99
N LEU A 77 -8.10 -5.53 2.92
CA LEU A 77 -9.46 -5.61 2.38
C LEU A 77 -9.52 -6.35 1.05
N ASN A 78 -10.60 -7.05 0.83
CA ASN A 78 -11.01 -7.57 -0.47
C ASN A 78 -11.60 -6.45 -1.34
N GLU A 79 -11.81 -6.71 -2.63
CA GLU A 79 -12.39 -5.73 -3.57
C GLU A 79 -13.83 -5.31 -3.20
N ASP A 80 -14.58 -6.16 -2.53
CA ASP A 80 -15.93 -5.88 -2.01
C ASP A 80 -15.93 -5.11 -0.67
N GLY A 81 -14.76 -4.70 -0.20
CA GLY A 81 -14.58 -3.96 1.07
C GLY A 81 -14.68 -4.82 2.34
N THR A 82 -14.78 -6.13 2.22
CA THR A 82 -14.73 -7.03 3.39
C THR A 82 -13.29 -7.28 3.84
N LEU A 83 -13.09 -7.63 5.12
CA LEU A 83 -11.77 -8.02 5.63
C LEU A 83 -11.29 -9.31 4.97
N ARG A 84 -10.07 -9.25 4.44
CA ARG A 84 -9.38 -10.40 3.84
C ARG A 84 -9.14 -11.48 4.90
N GLN A 85 -9.58 -12.71 4.60
CA GLN A 85 -9.42 -13.89 5.46
C GLN A 85 -7.98 -14.44 5.37
N SER A 86 -7.01 -13.55 5.56
CA SER A 86 -5.57 -13.86 5.53
C SER A 86 -5.14 -14.78 6.67
N LYS A 87 -3.90 -15.29 6.62
CA LYS A 87 -3.30 -16.03 7.74
C LYS A 87 -3.26 -15.18 9.02
N TRP A 88 -3.04 -13.86 8.89
CA TRP A 88 -3.07 -12.91 10.01
C TRP A 88 -4.45 -12.83 10.65
N TYR A 89 -5.51 -12.66 9.84
CA TYR A 89 -6.89 -12.65 10.33
C TYR A 89 -7.24 -13.95 11.04
N LYS A 90 -6.91 -15.10 10.42
CA LYS A 90 -7.19 -16.42 10.99
C LYS A 90 -6.46 -16.67 12.30
N ALA A 91 -5.23 -16.19 12.44
CA ALA A 91 -4.42 -16.39 13.63
C ALA A 91 -4.78 -15.43 14.77
N LEU A 92 -5.03 -14.15 14.48
CA LEU A 92 -5.17 -13.10 15.49
C LEU A 92 -6.61 -12.61 15.69
N GLY A 93 -7.51 -12.90 14.74
CA GLY A 93 -8.90 -12.45 14.77
C GLY A 93 -9.08 -11.06 14.15
N GLU A 94 -10.30 -10.57 14.16
CA GLU A 94 -10.74 -9.33 13.47
C GLU A 94 -9.97 -8.08 13.92
N ASP A 95 -9.54 -8.06 15.19
CA ASP A 95 -8.87 -6.90 15.78
C ASP A 95 -7.37 -6.79 15.47
N TYR A 96 -6.82 -7.68 14.63
CA TYR A 96 -5.38 -7.73 14.38
C TYR A 96 -4.83 -6.41 13.84
N ILE A 97 -5.61 -5.68 13.04
CA ILE A 97 -5.19 -4.40 12.47
C ILE A 97 -4.99 -3.37 13.59
N ALA A 98 -5.96 -3.21 14.49
CA ALA A 98 -5.81 -2.31 15.63
C ALA A 98 -4.58 -2.67 16.49
N THR A 99 -4.36 -3.97 16.71
CA THR A 99 -3.18 -4.47 17.44
C THR A 99 -1.87 -4.05 16.77
N VAL A 100 -1.78 -4.09 15.44
CA VAL A 100 -0.59 -3.64 14.71
C VAL A 100 -0.34 -2.15 14.93
N PHE A 101 -1.37 -1.31 14.80
CA PHE A 101 -1.25 0.13 15.02
C PHE A 101 -0.81 0.45 16.46
N GLU A 102 -1.35 -0.24 17.45
CA GLU A 102 -0.96 -0.09 18.86
C GLU A 102 0.51 -0.48 19.09
N LEU A 103 0.93 -1.64 18.58
CA LEU A 103 2.31 -2.11 18.71
C LEU A 103 3.30 -1.18 17.99
N ALA A 104 2.95 -0.69 16.81
CA ALA A 104 3.76 0.26 16.06
C ALA A 104 3.92 1.58 16.81
N HIS A 105 2.84 2.11 17.38
CA HIS A 105 2.89 3.33 18.19
C HIS A 105 3.70 3.15 19.47
N GLN A 106 3.62 2.00 20.13
CA GLN A 106 4.45 1.69 21.28
C GLN A 106 5.95 1.66 20.92
N ALA A 107 6.28 1.14 19.74
CA ALA A 107 7.66 1.10 19.25
C ALA A 107 8.20 2.50 18.91
N ASP A 108 7.44 3.31 18.18
CA ASP A 108 7.76 4.71 17.87
C ASP A 108 6.51 5.60 17.91
N PRO A 109 6.26 6.30 19.03
CA PRO A 109 5.10 7.18 19.19
C PRO A 109 5.07 8.40 18.24
N LYS A 110 6.19 8.72 17.59
CA LYS A 110 6.29 9.89 16.70
C LYS A 110 6.07 9.54 15.23
N ALA A 111 6.15 8.26 14.87
CA ALA A 111 5.98 7.82 13.50
C ALA A 111 4.52 7.97 13.06
N GLN A 112 4.31 8.49 11.86
CA GLN A 112 3.00 8.51 11.21
C GLN A 112 2.64 7.09 10.76
N LEU A 113 1.44 6.61 11.11
CA LEU A 113 1.02 5.24 10.80
C LEU A 113 -0.11 5.25 9.77
N TYR A 114 0.06 4.52 8.69
CA TYR A 114 -0.87 4.46 7.57
C TYR A 114 -1.48 3.07 7.41
N TYR A 115 -2.75 3.04 7.00
CA TYR A 115 -3.34 1.90 6.33
C TYR A 115 -3.14 2.10 4.82
N ASN A 116 -2.53 1.16 4.13
CA ASN A 116 -2.22 1.24 2.69
C ASN A 116 -2.94 0.16 1.91
N ASP A 117 -3.57 0.52 0.77
CA ASP A 117 -4.26 -0.45 -0.08
C ASP A 117 -4.44 0.11 -1.51
N PHE A 118 -4.73 -0.76 -2.45
CA PHE A 118 -5.00 -0.44 -3.85
C PHE A 118 -6.50 -0.39 -4.14
N ASN A 119 -6.88 0.19 -5.29
CA ASN A 119 -8.26 0.28 -5.77
C ASN A 119 -9.24 0.96 -4.80
N LEU A 120 -8.77 1.84 -3.93
CA LEU A 120 -9.63 2.54 -2.97
C LEU A 120 -10.61 3.52 -3.63
N PHE A 121 -10.42 3.80 -4.90
CA PHE A 121 -11.36 4.55 -5.73
C PHE A 121 -12.66 3.77 -6.01
N LYS A 122 -12.67 2.42 -5.87
CA LYS A 122 -13.89 1.61 -6.00
C LYS A 122 -14.85 1.87 -4.83
N PRO A 123 -16.13 2.12 -5.09
CA PRO A 123 -17.10 2.48 -4.03
C PRO A 123 -17.18 1.46 -2.89
N GLU A 124 -17.19 0.17 -3.21
CA GLU A 124 -17.30 -0.92 -2.22
C GLU A 124 -16.06 -0.97 -1.33
N LYS A 125 -14.87 -0.92 -1.93
CA LYS A 125 -13.61 -0.97 -1.20
C LYS A 125 -13.40 0.31 -0.38
N ARG A 126 -13.74 1.48 -0.93
CA ARG A 126 -13.78 2.76 -0.20
C ARG A 126 -14.68 2.68 1.02
N ALA A 127 -15.90 2.12 0.88
CA ALA A 127 -16.81 1.92 2.00
C ALA A 127 -16.22 0.97 3.07
N GLY A 128 -15.49 -0.07 2.65
CA GLY A 128 -14.74 -0.96 3.55
C GLY A 128 -13.67 -0.21 4.34
N VAL A 129 -12.89 0.65 3.70
CA VAL A 129 -11.88 1.49 4.38
C VAL A 129 -12.54 2.43 5.39
N LEU A 130 -13.66 3.06 5.05
CA LEU A 130 -14.37 3.93 5.98
C LEU A 130 -14.85 3.16 7.23
N LYS A 131 -15.35 1.92 7.07
CA LYS A 131 -15.72 1.05 8.19
C LYS A 131 -14.49 0.67 9.03
N LEU A 132 -13.38 0.31 8.39
CA LEU A 132 -12.13 0.00 9.07
C LEU A 132 -11.64 1.20 9.89
N VAL A 133 -11.59 2.39 9.30
CA VAL A 133 -11.20 3.62 9.99
C VAL A 133 -12.10 3.92 11.20
N ALA A 134 -13.41 3.75 11.04
CA ALA A 134 -14.36 3.94 12.15
C ALA A 134 -14.08 2.94 13.29
N ALA A 135 -13.82 1.66 12.96
CA ALA A 135 -13.48 0.64 13.95
C ALA A 135 -12.15 0.92 14.66
N LEU A 136 -11.12 1.37 13.93
CA LEU A 136 -9.83 1.77 14.49
C LEU A 136 -9.98 2.96 15.45
N LYS A 137 -10.74 3.98 15.05
CA LYS A 137 -11.01 5.15 15.89
C LYS A 137 -11.79 4.80 17.15
N ALA A 138 -12.79 3.92 17.06
CA ALA A 138 -13.56 3.44 18.21
C ALA A 138 -12.67 2.73 19.24
N LYS A 139 -11.54 2.16 18.82
CA LYS A 139 -10.53 1.53 19.67
C LYS A 139 -9.38 2.46 20.07
N ASN A 140 -9.44 3.75 19.68
CA ASN A 140 -8.36 4.71 19.84
C ASN A 140 -7.03 4.25 19.22
N ALA A 141 -7.08 3.42 18.17
CA ALA A 141 -5.89 3.01 17.45
C ALA A 141 -5.25 4.23 16.75
N PRO A 142 -3.92 4.40 16.83
CA PRO A 142 -3.23 5.62 16.41
C PRO A 142 -3.00 5.68 14.90
N ILE A 143 -4.07 5.63 14.11
CA ILE A 143 -4.00 5.80 12.67
C ILE A 143 -3.83 7.29 12.31
N TYR A 144 -2.83 7.60 11.49
CA TYR A 144 -2.55 8.95 11.00
C TYR A 144 -3.21 9.23 9.65
N GLY A 145 -3.15 8.27 8.73
CA GLY A 145 -3.64 8.49 7.37
C GLY A 145 -3.97 7.21 6.62
N ILE A 146 -4.54 7.41 5.44
CA ILE A 146 -4.93 6.38 4.49
C ILE A 146 -4.03 6.51 3.25
N GLY A 147 -3.38 5.42 2.87
CA GLY A 147 -2.58 5.28 1.66
C GLY A 147 -3.42 4.68 0.53
N GLU A 148 -3.60 5.45 -0.55
CA GLU A 148 -4.06 4.94 -1.84
C GLU A 148 -2.81 4.62 -2.65
N GLN A 149 -2.60 3.35 -3.04
CA GLN A 149 -1.41 2.95 -3.78
C GLN A 149 -1.30 3.72 -5.11
N GLY A 150 -2.38 3.81 -5.87
CA GLY A 150 -2.39 4.59 -7.11
C GLY A 150 -1.83 3.82 -8.31
N HIS A 151 -2.02 2.51 -8.35
CA HIS A 151 -1.72 1.66 -9.51
C HIS A 151 -2.81 1.80 -10.57
N TYR A 152 -2.64 2.75 -11.47
CA TYR A 152 -3.67 3.14 -12.44
C TYR A 152 -3.32 2.73 -13.86
N SER A 153 -4.25 2.96 -14.78
CA SER A 153 -4.04 2.90 -16.23
C SER A 153 -4.49 4.20 -16.89
N LEU A 154 -4.27 4.32 -18.20
CA LEU A 154 -4.68 5.50 -18.97
C LEU A 154 -6.18 5.77 -18.82
N ASP A 155 -7.00 4.72 -18.95
CA ASP A 155 -8.45 4.83 -19.00
C ASP A 155 -9.13 4.59 -17.64
N TYR A 156 -8.39 4.11 -16.66
CA TYR A 156 -8.94 3.70 -15.37
C TYR A 156 -7.99 4.01 -14.20
N PRO A 157 -8.49 4.47 -13.06
CA PRO A 157 -9.87 4.89 -12.81
C PRO A 157 -10.22 6.23 -13.47
N LYS A 158 -11.53 6.58 -13.46
CA LYS A 158 -11.95 7.95 -13.75
C LYS A 158 -11.45 8.90 -12.66
N LEU A 159 -11.09 10.11 -13.01
CA LEU A 159 -10.63 11.11 -12.05
C LEU A 159 -11.65 11.38 -10.95
N GLN A 160 -12.94 11.35 -11.29
CA GLN A 160 -14.02 11.55 -10.31
C GLN A 160 -14.01 10.46 -9.23
N ASP A 161 -13.77 9.21 -9.59
CA ASP A 161 -13.74 8.11 -8.61
C ASP A 161 -12.57 8.27 -7.62
N VAL A 162 -11.43 8.78 -8.09
CA VAL A 162 -10.27 9.13 -7.25
C VAL A 162 -10.62 10.31 -6.33
N GLU A 163 -11.25 11.36 -6.89
CA GLU A 163 -11.65 12.53 -6.12
C GLU A 163 -12.65 12.18 -5.02
N ASP A 164 -13.65 11.35 -5.35
CA ASP A 164 -14.65 10.88 -4.38
C ASP A 164 -14.00 10.14 -3.20
N SER A 165 -12.94 9.39 -3.45
CA SER A 165 -12.18 8.70 -2.39
C SER A 165 -11.40 9.68 -1.52
N ILE A 166 -10.68 10.62 -2.14
CA ILE A 166 -9.95 11.65 -1.41
C ILE A 166 -10.90 12.43 -0.50
N VAL A 167 -12.06 12.84 -1.01
CA VAL A 167 -13.07 13.58 -0.24
C VAL A 167 -13.64 12.74 0.90
N ALA A 168 -13.97 11.46 0.62
CA ALA A 168 -14.49 10.55 1.63
C ALA A 168 -13.48 10.33 2.77
N PHE A 169 -12.19 10.12 2.44
CA PHE A 169 -11.14 9.92 3.44
C PHE A 169 -10.81 11.20 4.20
N LYS A 170 -10.74 12.35 3.54
CA LYS A 170 -10.62 13.66 4.17
C LYS A 170 -11.70 13.90 5.23
N ASN A 171 -12.95 13.52 4.94
CA ASN A 171 -14.07 13.69 5.86
C ASN A 171 -13.95 12.82 7.12
N THR A 172 -13.06 11.83 7.14
CA THR A 172 -12.71 11.10 8.39
C THR A 172 -11.79 11.92 9.30
N GLY A 173 -11.23 13.04 8.84
CA GLY A 173 -10.22 13.83 9.55
C GLY A 173 -8.81 13.23 9.50
N LEU A 174 -8.58 12.18 8.72
CA LEU A 174 -7.25 11.59 8.47
C LEU A 174 -6.59 12.24 7.26
N LYS A 175 -5.26 12.11 7.19
CA LYS A 175 -4.52 12.47 5.98
C LYS A 175 -4.67 11.41 4.91
N VAL A 176 -4.54 11.83 3.65
CA VAL A 176 -4.49 10.97 2.47
C VAL A 176 -3.08 11.03 1.90
N VAL A 177 -2.53 9.91 1.54
CA VAL A 177 -1.22 9.83 0.86
C VAL A 177 -1.36 8.93 -0.36
N ILE A 178 -0.78 9.35 -1.47
CA ILE A 178 -0.63 8.49 -2.66
C ILE A 178 0.73 7.82 -2.52
N THR A 179 0.73 6.51 -2.37
CA THR A 179 1.89 5.78 -1.86
C THR A 179 2.75 5.13 -2.93
N GLU A 180 2.15 4.77 -4.08
CA GLU A 180 2.78 3.90 -5.06
C GLU A 180 2.37 4.26 -6.50
N LEU A 181 2.20 5.57 -6.78
CA LEU A 181 1.67 6.02 -8.05
C LEU A 181 2.47 5.50 -9.23
N ASP A 182 1.83 4.73 -10.06
CA ASP A 182 2.28 4.41 -11.41
C ASP A 182 1.09 4.29 -12.36
N ILE A 183 1.31 4.55 -13.65
CA ILE A 183 0.25 4.52 -14.66
C ILE A 183 0.70 3.62 -15.80
N SER A 184 -0.03 2.51 -16.00
CA SER A 184 0.21 1.63 -17.14
C SER A 184 -0.34 2.25 -18.42
N ALA A 185 0.50 2.31 -19.45
CA ALA A 185 0.06 2.60 -20.82
C ALA A 185 -0.47 1.35 -21.55
N LEU A 186 -0.25 0.16 -20.97
CA LEU A 186 -0.72 -1.10 -21.54
C LEU A 186 -2.19 -1.34 -21.19
N PRO A 187 -2.96 -1.98 -22.08
CA PRO A 187 -4.32 -2.39 -21.76
C PRO A 187 -4.32 -3.42 -20.63
N PHE A 188 -5.29 -3.32 -19.73
CA PHE A 188 -5.51 -4.36 -18.73
C PHE A 188 -6.37 -5.47 -19.32
N PRO A 189 -6.01 -6.74 -19.06
CA PRO A 189 -6.75 -7.88 -19.63
C PRO A 189 -8.13 -8.09 -18.99
N ASP A 190 -8.31 -7.61 -17.78
CA ASP A 190 -9.55 -7.70 -17.03
C ASP A 190 -9.82 -6.38 -16.29
N PRO A 191 -10.76 -5.55 -16.78
CA PRO A 191 -11.11 -4.29 -16.14
C PRO A 191 -11.66 -4.44 -14.70
N GLU A 192 -12.20 -5.60 -14.36
CA GLU A 192 -12.76 -5.84 -13.02
C GLU A 192 -11.69 -6.27 -12.01
N ASN A 193 -10.55 -6.76 -12.49
CA ASN A 193 -9.46 -7.26 -11.65
C ASN A 193 -8.18 -6.44 -11.82
N ILE A 194 -8.32 -5.14 -11.71
CA ILE A 194 -7.20 -4.19 -11.77
C ILE A 194 -6.64 -4.05 -10.35
N GLY A 195 -5.74 -4.92 -9.98
CA GLY A 195 -5.07 -4.88 -8.69
C GLY A 195 -3.68 -5.47 -8.76
N ALA A 196 -2.90 -5.22 -7.72
CA ALA A 196 -1.57 -5.79 -7.56
C ALA A 196 -1.59 -7.29 -7.22
N ASP A 197 -2.77 -7.92 -7.16
CA ASP A 197 -2.87 -9.36 -6.93
C ASP A 197 -2.48 -10.13 -8.20
N ILE A 198 -1.18 -10.33 -8.33
CA ILE A 198 -0.51 -11.00 -9.46
C ILE A 198 -1.04 -12.42 -9.67
N SER A 199 -1.51 -13.08 -8.61
CA SER A 199 -1.95 -14.47 -8.68
C SER A 199 -3.21 -14.67 -9.54
N LEU A 200 -4.02 -13.63 -9.69
CA LEU A 200 -5.27 -13.65 -10.44
C LEU A 200 -5.09 -13.36 -11.94
N ASN A 201 -3.96 -12.74 -12.33
CA ASN A 201 -3.75 -12.20 -13.69
C ASN A 201 -2.70 -12.97 -14.53
N MET A 202 -2.31 -14.17 -14.17
CA MET A 202 -1.26 -14.97 -14.84
C MET A 202 -1.57 -15.45 -16.26
N LYS A 203 -2.63 -14.98 -16.90
CA LYS A 203 -3.04 -15.41 -18.25
C LYS A 203 -2.84 -14.33 -19.32
N LEU A 204 -1.91 -13.40 -19.12
CA LEU A 204 -1.67 -12.35 -20.09
C LEU A 204 -0.95 -12.90 -21.33
N LYS A 205 -1.59 -12.71 -22.44
CA LYS A 205 -1.05 -13.06 -23.73
C LYS A 205 -0.22 -11.90 -24.29
N GLN A 206 0.66 -12.19 -25.22
CA GLN A 206 1.50 -11.21 -25.91
C GLN A 206 0.66 -10.09 -26.60
N GLU A 207 -0.61 -10.34 -26.89
CA GLU A 207 -1.56 -9.35 -27.43
C GLU A 207 -1.80 -8.14 -26.49
N PHE A 208 -1.46 -8.25 -25.20
CA PHE A 208 -1.56 -7.16 -24.24
C PHE A 208 -0.30 -6.30 -24.12
N ASN A 209 0.71 -6.57 -24.96
CA ASN A 209 1.88 -5.69 -25.10
C ASN A 209 1.97 -5.14 -26.54
N PRO A 210 1.10 -4.20 -26.92
CA PRO A 210 1.07 -3.64 -28.26
C PRO A 210 2.24 -2.70 -28.57
N TYR A 211 3.07 -2.37 -27.58
CA TYR A 211 4.12 -1.35 -27.66
C TYR A 211 5.53 -1.93 -27.46
N ALA A 212 5.75 -3.19 -27.83
CA ALA A 212 7.05 -3.86 -27.68
C ALA A 212 8.19 -3.12 -28.38
N ASP A 213 7.91 -2.43 -29.50
CA ASP A 213 8.87 -1.66 -30.28
C ASP A 213 8.97 -0.17 -29.83
N GLY A 214 8.32 0.18 -28.75
CA GLY A 214 8.33 1.54 -28.16
C GLY A 214 6.95 2.18 -28.08
N LEU A 215 6.80 3.12 -27.17
CA LEU A 215 5.54 3.80 -26.91
C LEU A 215 5.24 4.83 -28.01
N PRO A 216 4.08 4.72 -28.71
CA PRO A 216 3.67 5.72 -29.70
C PRO A 216 3.51 7.10 -29.07
N LYS A 217 3.87 8.16 -29.82
CA LYS A 217 3.77 9.55 -29.32
C LYS A 217 2.38 9.90 -28.79
N ALA A 218 1.32 9.47 -29.47
CA ALA A 218 -0.05 9.74 -29.03
C ALA A 218 -0.34 9.13 -27.64
N VAL A 219 0.16 7.93 -27.37
CA VAL A 219 0.00 7.25 -26.07
C VAL A 219 0.85 7.92 -24.99
N SER A 220 2.08 8.33 -25.35
CA SER A 220 2.94 9.13 -24.47
C SER A 220 2.29 10.47 -24.07
N ASP A 221 1.62 11.14 -25.02
CA ASP A 221 0.88 12.36 -24.76
C ASP A 221 -0.32 12.11 -23.83
N GLN A 222 -1.05 11.01 -24.03
CA GLN A 222 -2.15 10.60 -23.12
C GLN A 222 -1.63 10.31 -21.71
N LEU A 223 -0.51 9.61 -21.58
CA LEU A 223 0.12 9.33 -20.29
C LEU A 223 0.51 10.63 -19.57
N THR A 224 1.11 11.57 -20.31
CA THR A 224 1.44 12.89 -19.79
C THR A 224 0.19 13.63 -19.29
N GLN A 225 -0.88 13.63 -20.07
CA GLN A 225 -2.15 14.26 -19.67
C GLN A 225 -2.77 13.59 -18.44
N LYS A 226 -2.71 12.26 -18.33
CA LYS A 226 -3.23 11.56 -17.15
C LYS A 226 -2.47 11.95 -15.88
N TYR A 227 -1.12 12.04 -15.93
CA TYR A 227 -0.33 12.53 -14.81
C TYR A 227 -0.68 13.98 -14.46
N LEU A 228 -0.77 14.88 -15.44
CA LEU A 228 -1.15 16.28 -15.20
C LEU A 228 -2.50 16.37 -14.48
N GLN A 229 -3.51 15.69 -14.98
CA GLN A 229 -4.85 15.70 -14.38
C GLN A 229 -4.87 15.16 -12.95
N LEU A 230 -4.11 14.09 -12.67
CA LEU A 230 -3.99 13.55 -11.31
C LEU A 230 -3.27 14.53 -10.37
N PHE A 231 -2.17 15.13 -10.79
CA PHE A 231 -1.47 16.10 -9.96
C PHE A 231 -2.28 17.38 -9.74
N GLU A 232 -3.05 17.86 -10.73
CA GLU A 232 -4.01 18.95 -10.55
C GLU A 232 -5.08 18.58 -9.52
N LEU A 233 -5.60 17.35 -9.58
CA LEU A 233 -6.54 16.82 -8.60
C LEU A 233 -5.93 16.81 -7.18
N PHE A 234 -4.72 16.25 -7.02
CA PHE A 234 -4.06 16.19 -5.73
C PHE A 234 -3.76 17.56 -5.15
N LEU A 235 -3.37 18.54 -6.00
CA LEU A 235 -3.13 19.91 -5.58
C LEU A 235 -4.42 20.62 -5.15
N ARG A 236 -5.56 20.36 -5.81
CA ARG A 236 -6.87 20.91 -5.36
C ARG A 236 -7.23 20.42 -3.95
N HIS A 237 -6.77 19.23 -3.57
CA HIS A 237 -7.01 18.63 -2.26
C HIS A 237 -5.76 18.62 -1.38
N SER A 238 -4.83 19.57 -1.56
CA SER A 238 -3.55 19.63 -0.81
C SER A 238 -3.72 19.84 0.70
N ASP A 239 -4.89 20.22 1.14
CA ASP A 239 -5.25 20.25 2.58
C ASP A 239 -5.44 18.85 3.18
N ALA A 240 -5.72 17.84 2.37
CA ALA A 240 -5.87 16.44 2.76
C ALA A 240 -4.74 15.56 2.21
N VAL A 241 -4.40 15.72 0.93
CA VAL A 241 -3.33 14.95 0.27
C VAL A 241 -1.96 15.52 0.66
N GLU A 242 -1.23 14.77 1.48
CA GLU A 242 0.02 15.24 2.08
C GLU A 242 1.26 14.83 1.29
N ARG A 243 1.18 13.72 0.55
CA ARG A 243 2.32 13.16 -0.18
C ARG A 243 1.86 12.40 -1.43
N VAL A 244 2.68 12.44 -2.47
CA VAL A 244 2.62 11.56 -3.63
C VAL A 244 3.98 10.88 -3.78
N THR A 245 3.99 9.56 -3.85
CA THR A 245 5.18 8.74 -4.07
C THR A 245 5.02 7.98 -5.39
N LEU A 246 5.98 8.11 -6.29
CA LEU A 246 6.04 7.31 -7.51
C LEU A 246 6.62 5.93 -7.19
N TRP A 247 6.01 4.86 -7.75
CA TRP A 247 6.44 3.49 -7.49
C TRP A 247 7.47 3.02 -8.50
N GLY A 248 8.64 3.59 -8.43
CA GLY A 248 9.79 3.29 -9.27
C GLY A 248 10.67 4.50 -9.49
N VAL A 249 11.97 4.27 -9.62
CA VAL A 249 12.97 5.32 -9.87
C VAL A 249 13.05 5.64 -11.36
N ASN A 250 12.85 4.64 -12.21
CA ASN A 250 12.82 4.74 -13.67
C ASN A 250 12.11 3.52 -14.28
N ASP A 251 11.80 3.59 -15.57
CA ASP A 251 11.02 2.57 -16.29
C ASP A 251 11.71 1.20 -16.31
N ASN A 252 13.04 1.13 -16.25
CA ASN A 252 13.77 -0.14 -16.21
C ASN A 252 13.66 -0.87 -14.87
N GLN A 253 13.21 -0.19 -13.82
CA GLN A 253 13.12 -0.71 -12.45
C GLN A 253 11.68 -0.81 -11.95
N THR A 254 10.69 -0.58 -12.83
CA THR A 254 9.29 -0.76 -12.44
C THR A 254 8.96 -2.24 -12.27
N TRP A 255 8.16 -2.56 -11.24
CA TRP A 255 7.63 -3.92 -11.03
C TRP A 255 6.79 -4.41 -12.21
N ARG A 256 6.19 -3.49 -12.95
CA ARG A 256 5.35 -3.77 -14.13
C ARG A 256 6.12 -4.43 -15.27
N ASN A 257 7.43 -4.29 -15.36
CA ASN A 257 8.25 -4.98 -16.36
C ASN A 257 8.26 -6.51 -16.17
N ASN A 258 7.96 -6.97 -14.96
CA ASN A 258 7.94 -8.39 -14.63
C ASN A 258 6.52 -8.88 -14.31
N TRP A 259 5.52 -8.02 -14.48
CA TRP A 259 4.13 -8.30 -14.16
C TRP A 259 3.24 -7.98 -15.36
N PRO A 260 2.39 -8.89 -15.71
CA PRO A 260 2.27 -10.30 -15.34
C PRO A 260 3.07 -11.22 -16.24
N MET A 261 3.86 -10.67 -17.13
CA MET A 261 4.76 -11.41 -18.00
C MET A 261 6.20 -11.00 -17.70
N LYS A 262 7.10 -11.97 -17.71
CA LYS A 262 8.52 -11.62 -17.81
C LYS A 262 8.75 -10.98 -19.18
N GLY A 263 9.12 -9.71 -19.17
CA GLY A 263 9.63 -9.03 -20.33
C GLY A 263 10.92 -9.66 -20.82
#